data_1c304ffa5c2e8508ff6907c911d79b14
#
_entry.id   1c304ffa5c2e8508ff6907c911d79b14
#
_cell.length_a   1.000
_cell.length_b   1.000
_cell.length_c   1.000
_cell.angle_alpha   90.00
_cell.angle_beta   90.00
_cell.angle_gamma   90.00
#
_symmetry.space_group_name_H-M   'P 1'
#
loop_
_entity.id
_entity.type
_entity.pdbx_description
1 polymer ?
#
loop_
_entity_poly.entity_id
_entity_poly.type
_entity_poly.pdbx_seq_one_letter_code
_entity_poly.pdbx_strand_id
1 'polypeptide(L)'
;AAYDVKTGIELWKSQRDEYPGWCTPNIYTSSGKTFVAVNGYKHRGGYDFVTGKEVWRMSGGGDIPIPTPIIGDGLIFFNSAHGASSPIIAVKTDASGDITLKTGETSNAGVKWSLPRGGSYIHTMLLYHNRLYNMNWNGTINCLDPVSGKEIYNAKLGKSKSFIASPVASDG
;
A
#
# COMPACT_ATOMS: atom_id res chain seq x y z
N ALA A 1 10.67 13.60 -4.29
CA ALA A 1 11.80 13.87 -5.17
C ALA A 1 12.59 12.60 -5.46
N ALA A 2 13.30 12.56 -6.58
CA ALA A 2 14.28 11.54 -6.91
C ALA A 2 15.65 12.23 -7.10
N TYR A 3 16.69 11.53 -6.68
CA TYR A 3 18.05 12.01 -6.75
C TYR A 3 18.94 10.97 -7.43
N ASP A 4 19.91 11.44 -8.19
CA ASP A 4 20.96 10.57 -8.70
C ASP A 4 21.79 10.01 -7.53
N VAL A 5 21.92 8.70 -7.45
CA VAL A 5 22.54 8.03 -6.29
C VAL A 5 24.06 8.30 -6.18
N LYS A 6 24.73 8.66 -7.29
CA LYS A 6 26.16 8.91 -7.30
C LYS A 6 26.50 10.37 -7.00
N THR A 7 25.68 11.29 -7.50
CA THR A 7 25.96 12.73 -7.45
C THR A 7 25.11 13.49 -6.45
N GLY A 8 23.97 12.91 -6.02
CA GLY A 8 22.99 13.59 -5.16
C GLY A 8 22.19 14.68 -5.89
N ILE A 9 22.34 14.83 -7.21
CA ILE A 9 21.61 15.82 -7.99
C ILE A 9 20.14 15.45 -8.04
N GLU A 10 19.25 16.42 -7.80
CA GLU A 10 17.80 16.21 -7.94
C GLU A 10 17.46 16.00 -9.42
N LEU A 11 16.87 14.83 -9.71
CA LEU A 11 16.42 14.46 -11.06
C LEU A 11 15.04 15.00 -11.35
N TRP A 12 14.15 14.91 -10.36
CA TRP A 12 12.81 15.47 -10.42
C TRP A 12 12.20 15.61 -9.02
N LYS A 13 11.20 16.46 -8.93
CA LYS A 13 10.40 16.65 -7.72
C LYS A 13 8.93 16.80 -8.10
N SER A 14 8.07 16.01 -7.49
CA SER A 14 6.62 16.11 -7.65
C SER A 14 6.01 16.75 -6.43
N GLN A 15 5.25 17.81 -6.65
CA GLN A 15 4.51 18.46 -5.58
C GLN A 15 3.24 17.68 -5.29
N ARG A 16 2.97 17.42 -4.02
CA ARG A 16 1.77 16.75 -3.52
C ARG A 16 1.09 17.67 -2.50
N ASP A 17 -0.22 17.81 -2.61
CA ASP A 17 -1.01 18.41 -1.54
C ASP A 17 -1.28 17.33 -0.47
N GLU A 18 -0.36 17.21 0.48
CA GLU A 18 -0.36 16.16 1.51
C GLU A 18 0.05 16.69 2.88
N TYR A 19 -0.44 16.06 3.91
CA TYR A 19 0.17 16.13 5.23
C TYR A 19 1.43 15.26 5.29
N PRO A 20 2.32 15.47 6.28
CA PRO A 20 3.48 14.61 6.46
C PRO A 20 3.09 13.14 6.52
N GLY A 21 3.80 12.31 5.78
CA GLY A 21 3.64 10.86 5.76
C GLY A 21 4.98 10.15 6.02
N TRP A 22 4.92 8.93 6.49
CA TRP A 22 6.10 8.17 6.93
C TRP A 22 6.33 6.91 6.11
N CYS A 23 5.53 6.66 5.08
CA CYS A 23 5.71 5.49 4.26
C CYS A 23 6.97 5.57 3.38
N THR A 24 7.67 4.47 3.25
CA THR A 24 8.69 4.30 2.22
C THR A 24 7.98 4.06 0.88
N PRO A 25 8.28 4.85 -0.19
CA PRO A 25 7.80 4.53 -1.52
C PRO A 25 8.31 3.17 -1.99
N ASN A 26 7.54 2.47 -2.82
CA ASN A 26 7.99 1.24 -3.46
C ASN A 26 7.91 1.33 -4.99
N ILE A 27 8.73 0.56 -5.68
CA ILE A 27 8.86 0.59 -7.14
C ILE A 27 8.11 -0.60 -7.73
N TYR A 28 7.38 -0.38 -8.82
CA TYR A 28 6.73 -1.44 -9.58
C TYR A 28 6.90 -1.24 -11.08
N THR A 29 6.70 -2.31 -11.83
CA THR A 29 6.73 -2.29 -13.30
C THR A 29 5.36 -2.69 -13.86
N SER A 30 4.96 -2.02 -14.93
CA SER A 30 3.76 -2.34 -15.68
C SER A 30 3.99 -1.99 -17.16
N SER A 31 3.65 -2.91 -18.06
CA SER A 31 3.81 -2.70 -19.51
C SER A 31 5.20 -2.20 -19.92
N GLY A 32 6.25 -2.73 -19.30
CA GLY A 32 7.65 -2.39 -19.60
C GLY A 32 8.11 -1.03 -19.07
N LYS A 33 7.29 -0.32 -18.30
CA LYS A 33 7.63 0.95 -17.63
C LYS A 33 7.77 0.78 -16.14
N THR A 34 8.59 1.61 -15.53
CA THR A 34 8.81 1.63 -14.07
C THR A 34 8.06 2.80 -13.44
N PHE A 35 7.47 2.55 -12.29
CA PHE A 35 6.68 3.51 -11.53
C PHE A 35 7.02 3.46 -10.06
N VAL A 36 6.62 4.51 -9.32
CA VAL A 36 6.74 4.62 -7.87
C VAL A 36 5.35 4.65 -7.24
N ALA A 37 5.07 3.73 -6.33
CA ALA A 37 3.87 3.72 -5.52
C ALA A 37 4.12 4.42 -4.19
N VAL A 38 3.22 5.33 -3.80
CA VAL A 38 3.33 6.12 -2.57
C VAL A 38 2.02 6.06 -1.80
N ASN A 39 2.09 5.65 -0.54
CA ASN A 39 0.98 5.80 0.38
C ASN A 39 0.87 7.26 0.83
N GLY A 40 -0.32 7.72 1.22
CA GLY A 40 -0.51 9.10 1.61
C GLY A 40 -1.74 9.32 2.48
N TYR A 41 -1.79 10.47 3.15
CA TYR A 41 -2.89 10.86 4.01
C TYR A 41 -4.14 11.25 3.18
N LYS A 42 -3.98 12.23 2.26
CA LYS A 42 -5.09 12.67 1.41
C LYS A 42 -5.31 11.73 0.24
N HIS A 43 -4.23 11.21 -0.35
CA HIS A 43 -4.33 10.28 -1.47
C HIS A 43 -3.12 9.34 -1.57
N ARG A 44 -3.37 8.15 -2.09
CA ARG A 44 -2.37 7.24 -2.61
C ARG A 44 -2.08 7.61 -4.05
N GLY A 45 -0.87 7.38 -4.53
CA GLY A 45 -0.54 7.73 -5.90
C GLY A 45 0.52 6.84 -6.52
N GLY A 46 0.45 6.72 -7.84
CA GLY A 46 1.48 6.15 -8.69
C GLY A 46 2.13 7.21 -9.55
N TYR A 47 3.45 7.18 -9.64
CA TYR A 47 4.25 8.19 -10.34
C TYR A 47 5.17 7.52 -11.33
N ASP A 48 5.33 8.10 -12.51
CA ASP A 48 6.33 7.69 -13.49
C ASP A 48 7.73 7.83 -12.89
N PHE A 49 8.52 6.77 -12.93
CA PHE A 49 9.83 6.71 -12.29
C PHE A 49 10.83 7.71 -12.89
N VAL A 50 10.74 7.96 -14.19
CA VAL A 50 11.70 8.82 -14.91
C VAL A 50 11.35 10.29 -14.75
N THR A 51 10.07 10.64 -14.77
CA THR A 51 9.62 12.03 -14.86
C THR A 51 9.00 12.57 -13.56
N GLY A 52 8.64 11.69 -12.64
CA GLY A 52 7.90 12.05 -11.42
C GLY A 52 6.45 12.45 -11.68
N LYS A 53 5.93 12.38 -12.90
CA LYS A 53 4.54 12.72 -13.20
C LYS A 53 3.60 11.72 -12.56
N GLU A 54 2.54 12.22 -11.93
CA GLU A 54 1.47 11.39 -11.40
C GLU A 54 0.75 10.67 -12.55
N VAL A 55 0.62 9.34 -12.43
CA VAL A 55 -0.05 8.47 -13.42
C VAL A 55 -1.44 8.12 -12.95
N TRP A 56 -1.59 7.88 -11.66
CA TRP A 56 -2.88 7.65 -11.04
C TRP A 56 -2.90 8.19 -9.61
N ARG A 57 -4.09 8.48 -9.13
CA ARG A 57 -4.36 8.83 -7.73
C ARG A 57 -5.61 8.15 -7.22
N MET A 58 -5.66 7.94 -5.92
CA MET A 58 -6.83 7.47 -5.18
C MET A 58 -6.98 8.29 -3.89
N SER A 59 -8.02 9.08 -3.79
CA SER A 59 -8.35 9.86 -2.60
C SER A 59 -8.80 8.98 -1.44
N GLY A 60 -8.89 9.54 -0.25
CA GLY A 60 -9.26 8.79 0.95
C GLY A 60 -8.11 7.95 1.47
N GLY A 61 -6.91 8.51 1.54
CA GLY A 61 -5.68 7.84 1.94
C GLY A 61 -5.81 7.12 3.27
N GLY A 62 -5.80 7.80 4.31
CA GLY A 62 -5.85 7.25 5.66
C GLY A 62 -4.99 8.07 6.60
N ASP A 63 -5.37 8.13 7.84
CA ASP A 63 -4.64 8.86 8.85
C ASP A 63 -3.27 8.20 9.09
N ILE A 64 -2.22 8.99 9.17
CA ILE A 64 -0.83 8.58 9.45
C ILE A 64 -0.39 7.35 8.60
N PRO A 65 -0.20 7.49 7.28
CA PRO A 65 0.20 6.38 6.42
C PRO A 65 1.67 6.01 6.64
N ILE A 66 1.94 4.98 7.43
CA ILE A 66 3.29 4.46 7.71
C ILE A 66 3.63 3.25 6.83
N PRO A 67 2.72 2.27 6.62
CA PRO A 67 3.06 1.06 5.90
C PRO A 67 3.51 1.32 4.46
N THR A 68 4.59 0.66 4.08
CA THR A 68 5.09 0.66 2.71
C THR A 68 4.12 -0.10 1.79
N PRO A 69 3.77 0.42 0.60
CA PRO A 69 3.03 -0.36 -0.38
C PRO A 69 3.82 -1.59 -0.78
N ILE A 70 3.19 -2.75 -0.91
CA ILE A 70 3.84 -3.96 -1.42
C ILE A 70 3.29 -4.35 -2.78
N ILE A 71 4.14 -4.98 -3.60
CA ILE A 71 3.87 -5.27 -4.99
C ILE A 71 3.92 -6.77 -5.23
N GLY A 72 2.96 -7.30 -5.96
CA GLY A 72 2.96 -8.69 -6.44
C GLY A 72 1.71 -9.01 -7.24
N ASP A 73 1.79 -10.01 -8.09
CA ASP A 73 0.68 -10.55 -8.88
C ASP A 73 -0.09 -9.50 -9.71
N GLY A 74 0.61 -8.48 -10.23
CA GLY A 74 -0.01 -7.40 -10.98
C GLY A 74 -0.80 -6.41 -10.12
N LEU A 75 -0.60 -6.44 -8.81
CA LEU A 75 -1.30 -5.61 -7.83
C LEU A 75 -0.31 -4.83 -6.95
N ILE A 76 -0.79 -3.72 -6.42
CA ILE A 76 -0.14 -2.89 -5.42
C ILE A 76 -1.04 -2.88 -4.20
N PHE A 77 -0.56 -3.37 -3.08
CA PHE A 77 -1.33 -3.45 -1.84
C PHE A 77 -0.97 -2.30 -0.92
N PHE A 78 -1.99 -1.60 -0.46
CA PHE A 78 -1.89 -0.52 0.51
C PHE A 78 -2.67 -0.89 1.76
N ASN A 79 -2.14 -0.53 2.91
CA ASN A 79 -2.89 -0.51 4.15
C ASN A 79 -2.55 0.75 4.96
N SER A 80 -3.44 1.10 5.83
CA SER A 80 -3.25 2.12 6.86
C SER A 80 -4.26 1.90 7.97
N ALA A 81 -3.97 2.34 9.16
CA ALA A 81 -4.92 2.35 10.26
C ALA A 81 -4.49 3.34 11.32
N HIS A 82 -5.23 4.40 11.44
CA HIS A 82 -5.20 5.32 12.57
C HIS A 82 -6.53 6.07 12.57
N GLY A 83 -7.05 6.40 13.73
CA GLY A 83 -8.37 7.03 13.82
C GLY A 83 -9.51 6.13 13.33
N ALA A 84 -10.42 6.67 12.55
CA ALA A 84 -11.64 5.97 12.12
C ALA A 84 -11.47 5.09 10.89
N SER A 85 -10.37 5.21 10.15
CA SER A 85 -10.13 4.53 8.88
C SER A 85 -9.02 3.50 9.01
N SER A 86 -9.27 2.29 8.50
CA SER A 86 -8.26 1.20 8.48
C SER A 86 -8.36 0.33 7.24
N PRO A 87 -8.27 0.90 6.03
CA PRO A 87 -8.48 0.15 4.80
C PRO A 87 -7.31 -0.77 4.46
N ILE A 88 -7.64 -1.86 3.72
CA ILE A 88 -6.69 -2.62 2.91
C ILE A 88 -7.17 -2.54 1.47
N ILE A 89 -6.30 -2.20 0.55
CA ILE A 89 -6.69 -1.92 -0.84
C ILE A 89 -5.68 -2.58 -1.79
N ALA A 90 -6.19 -3.21 -2.83
CA ALA A 90 -5.41 -3.71 -3.96
C ALA A 90 -5.68 -2.87 -5.20
N VAL A 91 -4.68 -2.13 -5.65
CA VAL A 91 -4.68 -1.34 -6.88
C VAL A 91 -4.01 -2.14 -7.98
N LYS A 92 -4.54 -2.11 -9.20
CA LYS A 92 -3.91 -2.76 -10.35
C LYS A 92 -2.66 -1.98 -10.78
N THR A 93 -1.63 -2.69 -11.22
CA THR A 93 -0.37 -2.05 -11.68
C THR A 93 -0.53 -1.24 -12.96
N ASP A 94 -1.60 -1.48 -13.74
CA ASP A 94 -1.96 -0.74 -14.95
C ASP A 94 -2.97 0.40 -14.70
N ALA A 95 -3.25 0.72 -13.45
CA ALA A 95 -4.15 1.80 -13.08
C ALA A 95 -3.69 3.15 -13.65
N SER A 96 -4.64 3.99 -14.06
CA SER A 96 -4.39 5.33 -14.61
C SER A 96 -5.50 6.31 -14.26
N GLY A 97 -5.16 7.60 -14.14
CA GLY A 97 -6.10 8.66 -13.81
C GLY A 97 -6.58 8.64 -12.36
N ASP A 98 -7.75 9.19 -12.10
CA ASP A 98 -8.36 9.17 -10.77
C ASP A 98 -9.16 7.88 -10.60
N ILE A 99 -8.67 7.02 -9.70
CA ILE A 99 -9.28 5.73 -9.36
C ILE A 99 -9.98 5.76 -8.00
N THR A 100 -10.35 6.93 -7.51
CA THR A 100 -11.06 7.08 -6.25
C THR A 100 -12.36 6.29 -6.25
N LEU A 101 -12.57 5.47 -5.24
CA LEU A 101 -13.82 4.72 -5.06
C LEU A 101 -14.93 5.68 -4.63
N LYS A 102 -16.11 5.52 -5.22
CA LYS A 102 -17.32 6.20 -4.76
C LYS A 102 -17.83 5.55 -3.49
N THR A 103 -18.71 6.24 -2.79
CA THR A 103 -19.34 5.73 -1.58
C THR A 103 -20.04 4.38 -1.85
N GLY A 104 -19.67 3.36 -1.10
CA GLY A 104 -20.20 2.00 -1.24
C GLY A 104 -19.50 1.13 -2.27
N GLU A 105 -18.62 1.67 -3.12
CA GLU A 105 -17.81 0.86 -4.03
C GLU A 105 -16.64 0.20 -3.30
N THR A 106 -16.33 -1.02 -3.71
CA THR A 106 -15.17 -1.79 -3.23
C THR A 106 -14.19 -2.11 -4.35
N SER A 107 -14.52 -1.77 -5.60
CA SER A 107 -13.68 -1.98 -6.79
C SER A 107 -14.07 -1.01 -7.90
N ASN A 108 -13.17 -0.78 -8.84
CA ASN A 108 -13.41 -0.06 -10.09
C ASN A 108 -12.39 -0.47 -11.16
N ALA A 109 -12.24 0.31 -12.24
CA ALA A 109 -11.28 0.00 -13.30
C ALA A 109 -9.82 -0.13 -12.79
N GLY A 110 -9.39 0.71 -11.85
CA GLY A 110 -8.03 0.71 -11.30
C GLY A 110 -7.89 -0.02 -9.95
N VAL A 111 -8.98 -0.17 -9.18
CA VAL A 111 -8.99 -0.86 -7.89
C VAL A 111 -9.56 -2.26 -8.06
N LYS A 112 -8.76 -3.28 -7.75
CA LYS A 112 -9.19 -4.68 -7.83
C LYS A 112 -10.19 -5.03 -6.72
N TRP A 113 -9.86 -4.65 -5.49
CA TRP A 113 -10.73 -4.79 -4.31
C TRP A 113 -10.30 -3.83 -3.21
N SER A 114 -11.20 -3.55 -2.30
CA SER A 114 -10.95 -2.74 -1.11
C SER A 114 -11.75 -3.29 0.07
N LEU A 115 -11.07 -3.41 1.20
CA LEU A 115 -11.68 -3.68 2.50
C LEU A 115 -11.67 -2.36 3.30
N PRO A 116 -12.80 -1.88 3.81
CA PRO A 116 -12.86 -0.60 4.52
C PRO A 116 -12.21 -0.65 5.90
N ARG A 117 -11.99 -1.87 6.42
CA ARG A 117 -11.38 -2.12 7.73
C ARG A 117 -10.43 -3.31 7.67
N GLY A 118 -9.53 -3.39 8.67
CA GLY A 118 -8.59 -4.50 8.83
C GLY A 118 -7.15 -4.11 8.61
N GLY A 119 -6.89 -2.94 8.04
CA GLY A 119 -5.53 -2.43 7.83
C GLY A 119 -4.76 -2.24 9.15
N SER A 120 -3.47 -2.12 9.04
CA SER A 120 -2.54 -1.97 10.14
C SER A 120 -1.97 -0.56 10.20
N TYR A 121 -1.70 -0.08 11.42
CA TYR A 121 -1.18 1.26 11.67
C TYR A 121 0.26 1.42 11.17
N ILE A 122 1.16 0.53 11.59
CA ILE A 122 2.60 0.68 11.33
C ILE A 122 3.20 -0.48 10.54
N HIS A 123 2.53 -1.62 10.49
CA HIS A 123 3.08 -2.83 9.89
C HIS A 123 2.89 -2.81 8.38
N THR A 124 3.98 -2.97 7.65
CA THR A 124 3.93 -3.31 6.22
C THR A 124 3.42 -4.73 6.08
N MET A 125 2.50 -4.96 5.16
CA MET A 125 2.00 -6.30 4.84
C MET A 125 3.10 -7.16 4.23
N LEU A 126 2.91 -8.48 4.24
CA LEU A 126 3.80 -9.44 3.60
C LEU A 126 3.02 -10.25 2.56
N LEU A 127 3.50 -10.24 1.32
CA LEU A 127 3.03 -11.16 0.28
C LEU A 127 4.01 -12.33 0.20
N TYR A 128 3.53 -13.55 0.51
CA TYR A 128 4.36 -14.75 0.54
C TYR A 128 3.54 -15.99 0.18
N HIS A 129 4.04 -16.82 -0.73
CA HIS A 129 3.37 -18.04 -1.20
C HIS A 129 1.89 -17.85 -1.57
N ASN A 130 1.60 -16.82 -2.40
CA ASN A 130 0.23 -16.46 -2.83
C ASN A 130 -0.73 -16.21 -1.65
N ARG A 131 -0.21 -15.61 -0.58
CA ARG A 131 -0.97 -15.19 0.59
C ARG A 131 -0.55 -13.78 0.99
N LEU A 132 -1.52 -12.95 1.32
CA LEU A 132 -1.30 -11.60 1.83
C LEU A 132 -1.50 -11.60 3.35
N TYR A 133 -0.42 -11.37 4.08
CA TYR A 133 -0.43 -11.33 5.54
C TYR A 133 -0.47 -9.87 6.00
N ASN A 134 -1.47 -9.55 6.80
CA ASN A 134 -1.59 -8.26 7.47
C ASN A 134 -1.57 -8.47 8.98
N MET A 135 -0.61 -7.85 9.64
CA MET A 135 -0.43 -7.97 11.08
C MET A 135 -0.85 -6.68 11.77
N ASN A 136 -1.60 -6.81 12.85
CA ASN A 136 -2.01 -5.69 13.67
C ASN A 136 -1.19 -5.61 14.97
N TRP A 137 -1.11 -4.42 15.53
CA TRP A 137 -0.35 -4.12 16.75
C TRP A 137 -0.77 -4.98 17.96
N ASN A 138 -2.01 -5.44 17.98
CA ASN A 138 -2.53 -6.33 19.03
C ASN A 138 -2.15 -7.81 18.83
N GLY A 139 -1.33 -8.13 17.82
CA GLY A 139 -0.90 -9.49 17.48
C GLY A 139 -1.89 -10.30 16.66
N THR A 140 -2.93 -9.67 16.13
CA THR A 140 -3.81 -10.34 15.17
C THR A 140 -3.13 -10.39 13.80
N ILE A 141 -3.06 -11.56 13.19
CA ILE A 141 -2.67 -11.77 11.80
C ILE A 141 -3.90 -12.17 11.00
N ASN A 142 -4.16 -11.41 9.94
CA ASN A 142 -5.11 -11.77 8.90
C ASN A 142 -4.35 -12.32 7.70
N CYS A 143 -4.71 -13.49 7.24
CA CYS A 143 -4.25 -14.06 5.98
C CYS A 143 -5.35 -13.90 4.95
N LEU A 144 -5.05 -13.19 3.86
CA LEU A 144 -5.98 -12.89 2.80
C LEU A 144 -5.54 -13.54 1.49
N ASP A 145 -6.49 -13.89 0.66
CA ASP A 145 -6.25 -14.17 -0.76
C ASP A 145 -5.92 -12.85 -1.48
N PRO A 146 -4.73 -12.71 -2.09
CA PRO A 146 -4.30 -11.44 -2.67
C PRO A 146 -5.15 -11.01 -3.88
N VAL A 147 -5.74 -11.96 -4.61
CA VAL A 147 -6.51 -11.67 -5.82
C VAL A 147 -7.93 -11.20 -5.52
N SER A 148 -8.55 -11.75 -4.48
CA SER A 148 -9.95 -11.46 -4.13
C SER A 148 -10.14 -10.63 -2.87
N GLY A 149 -9.11 -10.49 -2.03
CA GLY A 149 -9.21 -9.85 -0.72
C GLY A 149 -9.96 -10.66 0.33
N LYS A 150 -10.39 -11.90 0.02
CA LYS A 150 -11.12 -12.75 0.96
C LYS A 150 -10.21 -13.24 2.08
N GLU A 151 -10.70 -13.17 3.31
CA GLU A 151 -10.00 -13.75 4.45
C GLU A 151 -9.97 -15.28 4.32
N ILE A 152 -8.76 -15.84 4.45
CA ILE A 152 -8.51 -17.29 4.46
C ILE A 152 -8.51 -17.78 5.90
N TYR A 153 -7.82 -17.06 6.77
CA TYR A 153 -7.85 -17.29 8.21
C TYR A 153 -7.44 -16.03 8.97
N ASN A 154 -7.77 -16.03 10.23
CA ASN A 154 -7.36 -15.05 11.22
C ASN A 154 -6.77 -15.79 12.42
N ALA A 155 -5.62 -15.33 12.89
CA ALA A 155 -4.94 -15.93 14.03
C ALA A 155 -4.41 -14.86 14.98
N LYS A 156 -4.22 -15.22 16.23
CA LYS A 156 -3.64 -14.35 17.23
C LYS A 156 -2.29 -14.89 17.70
N LEU A 157 -1.25 -14.08 17.58
CA LEU A 157 0.08 -14.41 18.06
C LEU A 157 0.19 -14.15 19.56
N GLY A 158 0.36 -15.24 20.32
CA GLY A 158 0.72 -15.20 21.72
C GLY A 158 -0.16 -14.32 22.62
N LYS A 159 0.35 -14.00 23.79
CA LYS A 159 -0.32 -13.16 24.82
C LYS A 159 0.17 -11.72 24.84
N SER A 160 1.14 -11.34 23.99
CA SER A 160 1.66 -9.98 23.93
C SER A 160 0.57 -9.00 23.49
N LYS A 161 0.62 -7.80 24.05
CA LYS A 161 -0.36 -6.75 23.77
C LYS A 161 0.14 -5.70 22.77
N SER A 162 1.41 -5.80 22.35
CA SER A 162 2.01 -4.81 21.48
C SER A 162 3.05 -5.43 20.57
N PHE A 163 2.80 -5.39 19.28
CA PHE A 163 3.71 -5.75 18.20
C PHE A 163 3.96 -4.51 17.36
N ILE A 164 5.19 -4.23 16.99
CA ILE A 164 5.56 -3.07 16.17
C ILE A 164 6.36 -3.47 14.92
N ALA A 165 6.91 -4.68 14.89
CA ALA A 165 7.65 -5.18 13.74
C ALA A 165 6.71 -5.66 12.63
N SER A 166 7.07 -5.36 11.39
CA SER A 166 6.42 -5.97 10.22
C SER A 166 6.77 -7.45 10.12
N PRO A 167 5.87 -8.30 9.60
CA PRO A 167 6.17 -9.71 9.36
C PRO A 167 7.28 -9.87 8.32
N VAL A 168 8.11 -10.88 8.50
CA VAL A 168 9.11 -11.34 7.54
C VAL A 168 8.93 -12.83 7.31
N ALA A 169 9.29 -13.30 6.12
CA ALA A 169 9.32 -14.71 5.79
C ALA A 169 10.71 -15.14 5.33
N SER A 170 11.07 -16.37 5.58
CA SER A 170 12.24 -17.03 5.01
C SER A 170 11.84 -18.44 4.59
N ASP A 171 12.58 -19.00 3.62
CA ASP A 171 12.40 -20.37 3.18
C ASP A 171 13.02 -21.30 4.22
N GLY A 172 12.22 -22.17 4.79
CA GLY A 172 12.63 -23.20 5.74
C GLY A 172 11.74 -23.27 6.94
#